data_699a012bea07bfeaf87d5e5edcb83650
#
_entry.id   699a012bea07bfeaf87d5e5edcb83650
#
_cell.length_a   1.000
_cell.length_b   1.000
_cell.length_c   1.000
_cell.angle_alpha   90.00
_cell.angle_beta   90.00
_cell.angle_gamma   90.00
#
_symmetry.space_group_name_H-M   'P 1'
#
loop_
_entity.id
_entity.type
_entity.pdbx_description
1 polymer ?
#
loop_
_entity_poly.entity_id
_entity_poly.type
_entity_poly.pdbx_seq_one_letter_code
_entity_poly.pdbx_strand_id
1 'polypeptide(L)'
;MPKHLVIVESPAKARTIERYLGDDYRVLASYGHVRDLPENPGKGKFGVDVEHDFRPEYVVSEDRRKHVDAISRAARSADTVILATDLDREGEAIAWHVAEAAGVPSGKTRRVTFSEITEGAIRDAFAHPRQIDMNLVDAQQTRRIVDRLVGYTLSPLLSRKIRAGLSAGRVQSVALRLVGEREREILAFTPREYWSLAARLATHAGELFDAEVVRIDGDPLDISDGETAERHAAALRELQPGVQSVNVRRSKRNPAPPFTTSTLQQEASRKLSFSPKRTMSIAQRLYEGVETPDGHVGLITYMRTDSTAMASVAMADAREEIGRRFGQPYVVPRGRVFRTRAKGAQEAHESIRPTSFARTPESLAGTLKPEELRLYRLVWQRAIASQMAPRELETTTVELAAASYQLRASATRTLFDGFSRVYTEGRDDDSAEDEERSLPALAVGDVTDVREVAPGQHFTEPPPRFSEATLIKALEERGIGRPSTYAATISTILDRGYVRVEERRLRPELIGEIVVDLLVAHFGDYVDPGFTARMEDELDEVARGERPWVPLLR
;
A
#
# COMPACT_ATOMS: atom_id res chain seq x y z
N MET A 1 25.04 27.45 -26.90
CA MET A 1 25.06 26.68 -25.63
C MET A 1 23.65 26.68 -25.10
N PRO A 2 23.19 25.60 -24.46
CA PRO A 2 21.85 25.55 -23.86
C PRO A 2 21.67 26.67 -22.86
N LYS A 3 20.52 27.38 -22.93
CA LYS A 3 20.20 28.51 -22.05
C LYS A 3 19.76 28.05 -20.66
N HIS A 4 19.16 26.86 -20.60
CA HIS A 4 18.54 26.33 -19.38
C HIS A 4 19.22 25.04 -18.96
N LEU A 5 19.55 24.94 -17.66
CA LEU A 5 20.03 23.71 -17.03
C LEU A 5 18.87 23.06 -16.26
N VAL A 6 18.56 21.81 -16.56
CA VAL A 6 17.56 21.01 -15.82
C VAL A 6 18.27 20.00 -14.98
N ILE A 7 17.87 19.87 -13.72
CA ILE A 7 18.43 18.90 -12.76
C ILE A 7 17.35 17.96 -12.29
N VAL A 8 17.61 16.66 -12.44
CA VAL A 8 16.74 15.54 -12.01
C VAL A 8 17.52 14.59 -11.10
N GLU A 9 16.83 13.61 -10.46
CA GLU A 9 17.51 12.68 -9.55
C GLU A 9 18.25 11.57 -10.25
N SER A 10 17.75 11.09 -11.39
CA SER A 10 18.27 9.88 -12.03
C SER A 10 18.61 10.06 -13.50
N PRO A 11 19.58 9.29 -14.05
CA PRO A 11 19.89 9.31 -15.48
C PRO A 11 18.73 8.79 -16.35
N ALA A 12 17.86 7.92 -15.83
CA ALA A 12 16.70 7.43 -16.55
C ALA A 12 15.70 8.58 -16.78
N LYS A 13 15.38 9.31 -15.72
CA LYS A 13 14.53 10.51 -15.76
C LYS A 13 15.11 11.58 -16.67
N ALA A 14 16.44 11.77 -16.64
CA ALA A 14 17.12 12.70 -17.53
C ALA A 14 16.87 12.38 -19.01
N ARG A 15 17.07 11.13 -19.44
CA ARG A 15 16.83 10.71 -20.83
C ARG A 15 15.40 10.93 -21.28
N THR A 16 14.42 10.62 -20.40
CA THR A 16 13.00 10.78 -20.74
C THR A 16 12.65 12.25 -20.93
N ILE A 17 13.09 13.12 -20.02
CA ILE A 17 12.75 14.55 -20.03
C ILE A 17 13.48 15.29 -21.15
N GLU A 18 14.76 14.99 -21.38
CA GLU A 18 15.58 15.64 -22.41
C GLU A 18 14.93 15.51 -23.79
N ARG A 19 14.30 14.36 -24.07
CA ARG A 19 13.56 14.12 -25.32
C ARG A 19 12.40 15.10 -25.56
N TYR A 20 11.76 15.61 -24.49
CA TYR A 20 10.59 16.47 -24.58
C TYR A 20 10.92 17.98 -24.61
N LEU A 21 12.14 18.38 -24.23
CA LEU A 21 12.49 19.77 -23.98
C LEU A 21 13.18 20.49 -25.15
N GLY A 22 13.88 19.77 -26.01
CA GLY A 22 14.61 20.38 -27.13
C GLY A 22 15.98 21.01 -26.77
N ASP A 23 16.65 21.62 -27.76
CA ASP A 23 18.07 21.99 -27.75
C ASP A 23 18.45 23.15 -26.79
N ASP A 24 17.47 23.97 -26.38
CA ASP A 24 17.73 25.07 -25.43
C ASP A 24 17.97 24.56 -23.98
N TYR A 25 17.72 23.28 -23.72
CA TYR A 25 17.82 22.66 -22.41
C TYR A 25 18.94 21.64 -22.36
N ARG A 26 19.67 21.65 -21.24
CA ARG A 26 20.61 20.61 -20.87
C ARG A 26 20.16 19.90 -19.61
N VAL A 27 20.01 18.59 -19.64
CA VAL A 27 19.53 17.82 -18.50
C VAL A 27 20.72 17.11 -17.82
N LEU A 28 20.86 17.25 -16.50
CA LEU A 28 21.85 16.55 -15.67
C LEU A 28 21.15 15.84 -14.52
N ALA A 29 21.73 14.71 -14.11
CA ALA A 29 21.27 13.95 -12.95
C ALA A 29 22.12 14.25 -11.71
N SER A 30 21.49 14.40 -10.54
CA SER A 30 22.16 14.52 -9.24
C SER A 30 22.54 13.17 -8.62
N TYR A 31 21.91 12.08 -9.10
CA TYR A 31 22.02 10.72 -8.54
C TYR A 31 21.48 10.62 -7.09
N GLY A 32 20.37 11.29 -6.80
CA GLY A 32 19.73 11.37 -5.49
C GLY A 32 20.29 12.51 -4.64
N HIS A 33 20.31 12.33 -3.32
CA HIS A 33 20.87 13.32 -2.40
C HIS A 33 22.35 13.55 -2.65
N VAL A 34 22.78 14.81 -2.72
CA VAL A 34 24.17 15.22 -2.94
C VAL A 34 24.89 15.56 -1.63
N ARG A 35 24.15 15.92 -0.58
CA ARG A 35 24.66 16.16 0.76
C ARG A 35 23.74 15.57 1.82
N ASP A 36 24.31 15.17 2.95
CA ASP A 36 23.59 14.60 4.09
C ASP A 36 24.32 14.98 5.39
N LEU A 37 23.71 14.64 6.54
CA LEU A 37 24.42 14.69 7.83
C LEU A 37 25.63 13.76 7.82
N PRO A 38 26.77 14.13 8.44
CA PRO A 38 27.98 13.33 8.41
C PRO A 38 27.72 11.92 8.99
N GLU A 39 28.26 10.89 8.33
CA GLU A 39 28.14 9.50 8.80
C GLU A 39 28.87 9.30 10.14
N ASN A 40 30.04 9.94 10.30
CA ASN A 40 30.86 9.86 11.51
C ASN A 40 31.09 11.26 12.11
N PRO A 41 30.09 11.82 12.80
CA PRO A 41 30.20 13.17 13.35
C PRO A 41 31.16 13.28 14.56
N GLY A 42 31.71 12.15 15.01
CA GLY A 42 32.54 12.05 16.20
C GLY A 42 31.77 11.51 17.41
N LYS A 43 32.53 11.10 18.44
CA LYS A 43 31.95 10.50 19.65
C LYS A 43 31.02 11.49 20.38
N GLY A 44 29.79 11.08 20.60
CA GLY A 44 28.78 11.91 21.30
C GLY A 44 28.19 13.03 20.47
N LYS A 45 28.52 13.14 19.17
CA LYS A 45 27.95 14.12 18.25
C LYS A 45 26.93 13.46 17.32
N PHE A 46 25.99 14.25 16.80
CA PHE A 46 24.94 13.80 15.90
C PHE A 46 25.08 14.36 14.48
N GLY A 47 26.02 15.32 14.25
CA GLY A 47 26.05 16.13 13.03
C GLY A 47 24.90 17.15 12.99
N VAL A 48 24.36 17.45 14.18
CA VAL A 48 23.27 18.40 14.43
C VAL A 48 23.63 19.14 15.71
N ASP A 49 23.59 20.47 15.66
CA ASP A 49 23.82 21.31 16.83
C ASP A 49 22.52 21.43 17.64
N VAL A 50 22.39 20.55 18.64
CA VAL A 50 21.19 20.45 19.47
C VAL A 50 20.99 21.65 20.41
N GLU A 51 22.06 22.41 20.68
CA GLU A 51 22.02 23.59 21.57
C GLU A 51 21.57 24.85 20.82
N HIS A 52 21.79 24.90 19.49
CA HIS A 52 21.42 26.03 18.64
C HIS A 52 20.37 25.60 17.59
N ASP A 53 19.14 25.41 18.06
CA ASP A 53 17.94 25.14 17.24
C ASP A 53 18.09 23.96 16.28
N PHE A 54 18.80 22.92 16.70
CA PHE A 54 19.03 21.68 15.92
C PHE A 54 19.62 21.90 14.53
N ARG A 55 20.48 22.89 14.39
CA ARG A 55 21.09 23.27 13.13
C ARG A 55 21.88 22.08 12.54
N PRO A 56 21.52 21.59 11.33
CA PRO A 56 22.20 20.47 10.71
C PRO A 56 23.55 20.86 10.11
N GLU A 57 24.55 20.00 10.27
CA GLU A 57 25.90 20.14 9.70
C GLU A 57 25.98 19.30 8.41
N TYR A 58 25.44 19.81 7.29
CA TYR A 58 25.44 19.08 6.04
C TYR A 58 26.82 19.00 5.39
N VAL A 59 27.17 17.80 4.90
CA VAL A 59 28.40 17.54 4.14
C VAL A 59 28.04 16.97 2.76
N VAL A 60 28.81 17.35 1.73
CA VAL A 60 28.69 16.74 0.40
C VAL A 60 29.34 15.36 0.45
N SER A 61 28.61 14.33 0.07
CA SER A 61 29.11 12.95 0.02
C SER A 61 30.23 12.84 -1.01
N GLU A 62 31.29 12.12 -0.68
CA GLU A 62 32.49 12.06 -1.51
C GLU A 62 32.21 11.46 -2.89
N ASP A 63 31.38 10.44 -2.97
CA ASP A 63 30.92 9.81 -4.21
C ASP A 63 30.05 10.75 -5.08
N ARG A 64 29.44 11.78 -4.50
CA ARG A 64 28.60 12.77 -5.19
C ARG A 64 29.36 14.02 -5.65
N ARG A 65 30.54 14.25 -5.14
CA ARG A 65 31.32 15.47 -5.41
C ARG A 65 31.50 15.75 -6.91
N LYS A 66 31.78 14.71 -7.71
CA LYS A 66 31.91 14.84 -9.17
C LYS A 66 30.67 15.36 -9.85
N HIS A 67 29.49 14.92 -9.37
CA HIS A 67 28.19 15.35 -9.91
C HIS A 67 27.88 16.79 -9.52
N VAL A 68 28.12 17.16 -8.27
CA VAL A 68 27.97 18.54 -7.78
C VAL A 68 28.88 19.48 -8.58
N ASP A 69 30.16 19.13 -8.81
CA ASP A 69 31.09 19.94 -9.59
C ASP A 69 30.65 20.09 -11.05
N ALA A 70 30.05 19.02 -11.65
CA ALA A 70 29.54 19.09 -13.00
C ALA A 70 28.30 20.01 -13.08
N ILE A 71 27.38 19.91 -12.11
CA ILE A 71 26.21 20.78 -11.99
C ILE A 71 26.64 22.23 -11.76
N SER A 72 27.59 22.49 -10.84
CA SER A 72 28.08 23.83 -10.54
C SER A 72 28.71 24.51 -11.78
N ARG A 73 29.53 23.76 -12.56
CA ARG A 73 30.08 24.28 -13.82
C ARG A 73 29.01 24.62 -14.85
N ALA A 74 28.01 23.73 -15.03
CA ALA A 74 26.92 23.96 -15.97
C ALA A 74 26.03 25.13 -15.53
N ALA A 75 25.75 25.27 -14.24
CA ALA A 75 24.92 26.34 -13.68
C ALA A 75 25.53 27.74 -13.85
N ARG A 76 26.87 27.86 -13.90
CA ARG A 76 27.53 29.15 -14.14
C ARG A 76 27.23 29.71 -15.53
N SER A 77 27.15 28.84 -16.54
CA SER A 77 26.89 29.23 -17.93
C SER A 77 25.41 29.26 -18.31
N ALA A 78 24.53 28.74 -17.47
CA ALA A 78 23.08 28.74 -17.72
C ALA A 78 22.43 30.06 -17.24
N ASP A 79 21.42 30.52 -17.98
CA ASP A 79 20.61 31.66 -17.58
C ASP A 79 19.66 31.27 -16.44
N THR A 80 19.13 30.06 -16.47
CA THR A 80 18.19 29.51 -15.48
C THR A 80 18.55 28.08 -15.14
N VAL A 81 18.41 27.71 -13.86
CA VAL A 81 18.56 26.36 -13.35
C VAL A 81 17.18 25.85 -12.89
N ILE A 82 16.68 24.81 -13.53
CA ILE A 82 15.37 24.24 -13.30
C ILE A 82 15.55 22.93 -12.52
N LEU A 83 15.00 22.89 -11.33
CA LEU A 83 15.04 21.71 -10.45
C LEU A 83 13.78 20.89 -10.69
N ALA A 84 13.92 19.76 -11.40
CA ALA A 84 12.86 18.89 -11.85
C ALA A 84 12.87 17.53 -11.11
N THR A 85 13.15 17.59 -9.81
CA THR A 85 13.13 16.45 -8.90
C THR A 85 11.70 16.00 -8.57
N ASP A 86 11.53 14.85 -7.92
CA ASP A 86 10.21 14.29 -7.58
C ASP A 86 9.36 15.29 -6.79
N LEU A 87 8.05 15.06 -6.80
CA LEU A 87 7.10 16.03 -6.25
C LEU A 87 6.91 15.93 -4.74
N ASP A 88 7.46 14.90 -4.09
CA ASP A 88 7.36 14.70 -2.65
C ASP A 88 8.40 15.54 -1.87
N ARG A 89 8.30 15.53 -0.52
CA ARG A 89 9.23 16.26 0.35
C ARG A 89 10.69 15.82 0.19
N GLU A 90 10.92 14.57 -0.22
CA GLU A 90 12.27 14.07 -0.50
C GLU A 90 12.84 14.74 -1.74
N GLY A 91 12.06 14.81 -2.84
CA GLY A 91 12.45 15.50 -4.05
C GLY A 91 12.64 17.01 -3.84
N GLU A 92 11.83 17.64 -2.99
CA GLU A 92 12.00 19.06 -2.64
C GLU A 92 13.31 19.31 -1.88
N ALA A 93 13.63 18.43 -0.91
CA ALA A 93 14.90 18.49 -0.20
C ALA A 93 16.12 18.24 -1.12
N ILE A 94 16.03 17.28 -2.06
CA ILE A 94 17.05 17.06 -3.07
C ILE A 94 17.28 18.32 -3.89
N ALA A 95 16.21 18.96 -4.38
CA ALA A 95 16.27 20.20 -5.13
C ALA A 95 17.03 21.30 -4.36
N TRP A 96 16.65 21.52 -3.10
CA TRP A 96 17.31 22.49 -2.23
C TRP A 96 18.77 22.14 -1.97
N HIS A 97 19.08 20.88 -1.63
CA HIS A 97 20.45 20.43 -1.40
C HIS A 97 21.35 20.60 -2.62
N VAL A 98 20.83 20.33 -3.82
CA VAL A 98 21.58 20.51 -5.06
C VAL A 98 21.84 21.99 -5.33
N ALA A 99 20.86 22.87 -5.17
CA ALA A 99 21.01 24.30 -5.38
C ALA A 99 22.08 24.88 -4.42
N GLU A 100 22.01 24.54 -3.14
CA GLU A 100 22.96 24.95 -2.13
C GLU A 100 24.38 24.41 -2.38
N ALA A 101 24.52 23.09 -2.62
CA ALA A 101 25.81 22.44 -2.82
C ALA A 101 26.52 22.93 -4.10
N ALA A 102 25.76 23.22 -5.16
CA ALA A 102 26.30 23.73 -6.41
C ALA A 102 26.49 25.25 -6.42
N GLY A 103 26.08 25.97 -5.37
CA GLY A 103 26.19 27.43 -5.26
C GLY A 103 25.32 28.16 -6.29
N VAL A 104 24.09 27.66 -6.54
CA VAL A 104 23.16 28.28 -7.50
C VAL A 104 22.40 29.41 -6.81
N PRO A 105 22.48 30.65 -7.29
CA PRO A 105 21.71 31.76 -6.71
C PRO A 105 20.19 31.55 -6.83
N SER A 106 19.43 31.90 -5.80
CA SER A 106 17.95 31.75 -5.76
C SER A 106 17.26 32.47 -6.92
N GLY A 107 17.79 33.59 -7.38
CA GLY A 107 17.28 34.33 -8.55
C GLY A 107 17.32 33.56 -9.85
N LYS A 108 18.28 32.64 -10.02
CA LYS A 108 18.41 31.75 -11.17
C LYS A 108 17.64 30.44 -11.03
N THR A 109 17.19 30.08 -9.81
CA THR A 109 16.57 28.79 -9.51
C THR A 109 15.09 28.82 -9.80
N ARG A 110 14.58 27.78 -10.45
CA ARG A 110 13.16 27.49 -10.65
C ARG A 110 12.88 26.04 -10.30
N ARG A 111 11.72 25.77 -9.76
CA ARG A 111 11.24 24.43 -9.37
C ARG A 111 10.09 24.02 -10.26
N VAL A 112 10.13 22.81 -10.84
CA VAL A 112 9.01 22.21 -11.57
C VAL A 112 8.70 20.84 -10.96
N THR A 113 7.42 20.50 -10.89
CA THR A 113 6.93 19.22 -10.37
C THR A 113 5.87 18.66 -11.33
N PHE A 114 5.84 17.35 -11.47
CA PHE A 114 4.90 16.64 -12.31
C PHE A 114 4.61 15.27 -11.70
N SER A 115 3.36 14.81 -11.83
CA SER A 115 2.92 13.50 -11.34
C SER A 115 3.18 12.37 -12.32
N GLU A 116 3.47 12.67 -13.58
CA GLU A 116 3.77 11.72 -14.65
C GLU A 116 4.81 12.28 -15.62
N ILE A 117 5.60 11.39 -16.23
CA ILE A 117 6.63 11.80 -17.19
C ILE A 117 6.11 11.53 -18.62
N THR A 118 5.20 12.37 -19.04
CA THR A 118 4.64 12.46 -20.40
C THR A 118 4.99 13.80 -21.01
N GLU A 119 4.98 13.90 -22.35
CA GLU A 119 5.30 15.15 -23.04
C GLU A 119 4.38 16.30 -22.60
N GLY A 120 3.08 16.03 -22.48
CA GLY A 120 2.10 17.04 -22.07
C GLY A 120 2.33 17.54 -20.65
N ALA A 121 2.51 16.61 -19.68
CA ALA A 121 2.73 16.97 -18.29
C ALA A 121 4.07 17.71 -18.08
N ILE A 122 5.12 17.32 -18.80
CA ILE A 122 6.43 18.01 -18.74
C ILE A 122 6.31 19.42 -19.30
N ARG A 123 5.70 19.60 -20.48
CA ARG A 123 5.54 20.94 -21.08
C ARG A 123 4.70 21.86 -20.21
N ASP A 124 3.61 21.35 -19.61
CA ASP A 124 2.78 22.12 -18.69
C ASP A 124 3.56 22.52 -17.43
N ALA A 125 4.27 21.60 -16.80
CA ALA A 125 5.09 21.88 -15.62
C ALA A 125 6.18 22.93 -15.89
N PHE A 126 6.81 22.88 -17.07
CA PHE A 126 7.83 23.85 -17.47
C PHE A 126 7.26 25.23 -17.83
N ALA A 127 5.98 25.30 -18.22
CA ALA A 127 5.27 26.56 -18.41
C ALA A 127 4.87 27.23 -17.09
N HIS A 128 4.78 26.47 -15.96
CA HIS A 128 4.33 26.95 -14.66
C HIS A 128 5.35 26.68 -13.54
N PRO A 129 6.60 27.18 -13.65
CA PRO A 129 7.61 26.94 -12.62
C PRO A 129 7.28 27.73 -11.34
N ARG A 130 7.67 27.16 -10.20
CA ARG A 130 7.54 27.78 -8.87
C ARG A 130 8.89 27.99 -8.20
N GLN A 131 8.91 28.46 -6.96
CA GLN A 131 10.08 28.43 -6.08
C GLN A 131 10.11 27.10 -5.31
N ILE A 132 11.27 26.81 -4.69
CA ILE A 132 11.40 25.71 -3.73
C ILE A 132 10.46 26.00 -2.56
N ASP A 133 9.70 24.98 -2.15
CA ASP A 133 8.84 25.05 -0.97
C ASP A 133 9.65 24.69 0.28
N MET A 134 10.00 25.70 1.08
CA MET A 134 10.81 25.52 2.27
C MET A 134 10.08 24.75 3.37
N ASN A 135 8.74 24.73 3.40
CA ASN A 135 7.99 23.92 4.37
C ASN A 135 8.21 22.42 4.12
N LEU A 136 8.22 22.00 2.85
CA LEU A 136 8.54 20.63 2.47
C LEU A 136 9.99 20.27 2.80
N VAL A 137 10.93 21.20 2.56
CA VAL A 137 12.35 21.04 2.94
C VAL A 137 12.47 20.88 4.45
N ASP A 138 11.83 21.74 5.22
CA ASP A 138 11.87 21.72 6.69
C ASP A 138 11.26 20.44 7.26
N ALA A 139 10.17 19.96 6.67
CA ALA A 139 9.57 18.68 7.07
C ALA A 139 10.50 17.48 6.82
N GLN A 140 11.18 17.44 5.67
CA GLN A 140 12.16 16.39 5.37
C GLN A 140 13.38 16.50 6.29
N GLN A 141 13.91 17.71 6.50
CA GLN A 141 15.02 18.00 7.39
C GLN A 141 14.71 17.59 8.83
N THR A 142 13.54 17.96 9.33
CA THR A 142 13.07 17.59 10.68
C THR A 142 13.02 16.09 10.84
N ARG A 143 12.41 15.40 9.88
CA ARG A 143 12.39 13.94 9.87
C ARG A 143 13.79 13.34 9.91
N ARG A 144 14.71 13.85 9.08
CA ARG A 144 16.10 13.39 9.02
C ARG A 144 16.81 13.57 10.35
N ILE A 145 16.58 14.71 11.03
CA ILE A 145 17.15 15.02 12.34
C ILE A 145 16.60 14.07 13.41
N VAL A 146 15.27 13.90 13.49
CA VAL A 146 14.63 12.96 14.46
C VAL A 146 15.19 11.54 14.27
N ASP A 147 15.19 11.04 13.04
CA ASP A 147 15.67 9.69 12.75
C ASP A 147 17.17 9.55 13.08
N ARG A 148 17.97 10.62 12.92
CA ARG A 148 19.36 10.68 13.33
C ARG A 148 19.51 10.63 14.86
N LEU A 149 18.79 11.45 15.59
CA LEU A 149 18.85 11.52 17.05
C LEU A 149 18.45 10.18 17.68
N VAL A 150 17.31 9.62 17.26
CA VAL A 150 16.84 8.32 17.77
C VAL A 150 17.80 7.19 17.39
N GLY A 151 18.18 7.10 16.11
CA GLY A 151 19.05 6.04 15.61
C GLY A 151 20.43 6.03 16.24
N TYR A 152 21.06 7.21 16.38
CA TYR A 152 22.42 7.34 16.96
C TYR A 152 22.45 7.24 18.49
N THR A 153 21.30 7.40 19.14
CA THR A 153 21.16 7.14 20.58
C THR A 153 20.97 5.65 20.86
N LEU A 154 20.03 5.01 20.16
CA LEU A 154 19.60 3.64 20.47
C LEU A 154 20.48 2.56 19.79
N SER A 155 20.92 2.75 18.55
CA SER A 155 21.66 1.72 17.82
C SER A 155 23.02 1.36 18.46
N PRO A 156 23.85 2.31 18.96
CA PRO A 156 25.06 1.97 19.68
C PRO A 156 24.81 1.22 21.00
N LEU A 157 23.68 1.50 21.66
CA LEU A 157 23.27 0.80 22.86
C LEU A 157 22.98 -0.68 22.55
N LEU A 158 22.14 -0.94 21.53
CA LEU A 158 21.82 -2.30 21.07
C LEU A 158 23.09 -3.05 20.64
N SER A 159 23.96 -2.40 19.86
CA SER A 159 25.19 -3.00 19.37
C SER A 159 26.15 -3.38 20.49
N ARG A 160 26.22 -2.61 21.58
CA ARG A 160 27.07 -2.89 22.73
C ARG A 160 26.49 -3.90 23.71
N LYS A 161 25.16 -3.86 23.92
CA LYS A 161 24.49 -4.67 24.96
C LYS A 161 24.06 -6.04 24.46
N ILE A 162 23.77 -6.17 23.18
CA ILE A 162 23.23 -7.42 22.59
C ILE A 162 24.23 -7.99 21.58
N ARG A 163 24.35 -7.35 20.39
CA ARG A 163 25.23 -7.82 19.30
C ARG A 163 25.60 -6.67 18.35
N ALA A 164 26.86 -6.65 17.88
CA ALA A 164 27.31 -5.68 16.88
C ALA A 164 26.44 -5.71 15.60
N GLY A 165 26.21 -4.56 15.01
CA GLY A 165 25.45 -4.40 13.77
C GLY A 165 23.93 -4.28 13.93
N LEU A 166 23.42 -4.34 15.17
CA LEU A 166 22.00 -4.06 15.44
C LEU A 166 21.71 -2.56 15.35
N SER A 167 20.49 -2.21 14.97
CA SER A 167 20.04 -0.83 14.87
C SER A 167 18.61 -0.67 15.37
N ALA A 168 18.30 0.51 15.90
CA ALA A 168 16.95 0.94 16.19
C ALA A 168 16.65 2.20 15.39
N GLY A 169 15.38 2.38 15.04
CA GLY A 169 14.87 3.56 14.39
C GLY A 169 13.38 3.68 14.67
N ARG A 170 12.86 4.88 14.64
CA ARG A 170 11.51 5.22 15.07
C ARG A 170 10.44 4.31 14.45
N VAL A 171 10.36 4.23 13.13
CA VAL A 171 9.35 3.42 12.43
C VAL A 171 9.68 1.92 12.45
N GLN A 172 10.95 1.56 12.23
CA GLN A 172 11.37 0.15 12.19
C GLN A 172 11.17 -0.58 13.53
N SER A 173 11.42 0.11 14.66
CA SER A 173 11.26 -0.51 15.98
C SER A 173 9.80 -0.74 16.33
N VAL A 174 8.90 0.14 15.90
CA VAL A 174 7.46 -0.06 16.05
C VAL A 174 6.96 -1.20 15.15
N ALA A 175 7.43 -1.28 13.90
CA ALA A 175 7.08 -2.38 13.02
C ALA A 175 7.52 -3.74 13.61
N LEU A 176 8.74 -3.80 14.16
CA LEU A 176 9.25 -4.99 14.86
C LEU A 176 8.42 -5.33 16.11
N ARG A 177 8.04 -4.31 16.89
CA ARG A 177 7.18 -4.47 18.07
C ARG A 177 5.82 -5.07 17.69
N LEU A 178 5.17 -4.62 16.63
CA LEU A 178 3.90 -5.18 16.16
C LEU A 178 4.04 -6.67 15.80
N VAL A 179 5.14 -7.06 15.15
CA VAL A 179 5.39 -8.48 14.83
C VAL A 179 5.62 -9.30 16.09
N GLY A 180 6.40 -8.80 17.06
CA GLY A 180 6.65 -9.47 18.35
C GLY A 180 5.38 -9.58 19.21
N GLU A 181 4.57 -8.54 19.31
CA GLU A 181 3.29 -8.56 20.02
C GLU A 181 2.33 -9.60 19.40
N ARG A 182 2.25 -9.67 18.07
CA ARG A 182 1.46 -10.68 17.37
C ARG A 182 1.92 -12.11 17.69
N GLU A 183 3.21 -12.37 17.74
CA GLU A 183 3.73 -13.68 18.11
C GLU A 183 3.35 -14.05 19.55
N ARG A 184 3.41 -13.11 20.50
CA ARG A 184 2.96 -13.30 21.88
C ARG A 184 1.46 -13.59 21.98
N GLU A 185 0.63 -12.88 21.20
CA GLU A 185 -0.80 -13.17 21.11
C GLU A 185 -1.05 -14.61 20.63
N ILE A 186 -0.30 -15.07 19.63
CA ILE A 186 -0.40 -16.44 19.10
C ILE A 186 0.03 -17.47 20.15
N LEU A 187 1.15 -17.25 20.82
CA LEU A 187 1.67 -18.17 21.84
C LEU A 187 0.79 -18.25 23.09
N ALA A 188 0.12 -17.16 23.45
CA ALA A 188 -0.79 -17.10 24.59
C ALA A 188 -2.20 -17.61 24.25
N PHE A 189 -2.50 -17.84 22.97
CA PHE A 189 -3.82 -18.24 22.55
C PHE A 189 -4.13 -19.68 22.96
N THR A 190 -5.32 -19.88 23.52
CA THR A 190 -5.84 -21.21 23.85
C THR A 190 -7.00 -21.53 22.90
N PRO A 191 -6.85 -22.54 22.02
CA PRO A 191 -7.93 -22.95 21.14
C PRO A 191 -9.15 -23.44 21.94
N ARG A 192 -10.34 -23.02 21.54
CA ARG A 192 -11.63 -23.52 22.04
C ARG A 192 -12.28 -24.37 20.97
N GLU A 193 -12.66 -25.58 21.34
CA GLU A 193 -13.43 -26.48 20.49
C GLU A 193 -14.88 -25.97 20.34
N TYR A 194 -15.41 -26.05 19.12
CA TYR A 194 -16.80 -25.84 18.81
C TYR A 194 -17.22 -26.69 17.61
N TRP A 195 -18.51 -26.94 17.49
CA TRP A 195 -19.04 -27.81 16.45
C TRP A 195 -20.09 -27.08 15.61
N SER A 196 -20.06 -27.35 14.31
CA SER A 196 -21.10 -26.97 13.35
C SER A 196 -21.96 -28.19 12.98
N LEU A 197 -23.18 -27.93 12.49
CA LEU A 197 -24.05 -28.95 11.95
C LEU A 197 -24.45 -28.54 10.53
N ALA A 198 -23.91 -29.23 9.53
CA ALA A 198 -24.29 -29.05 8.13
C ALA A 198 -25.27 -30.16 7.75
N ALA A 199 -26.42 -29.76 7.19
CA ALA A 199 -27.47 -30.67 6.72
C ALA A 199 -27.54 -30.64 5.18
N ARG A 200 -27.48 -31.80 4.56
CA ARG A 200 -27.82 -31.99 3.15
C ARG A 200 -29.28 -32.33 3.04
N LEU A 201 -30.02 -31.44 2.38
CA LEU A 201 -31.46 -31.52 2.24
C LEU A 201 -31.86 -31.84 0.78
N ALA A 202 -32.99 -32.48 0.61
CA ALA A 202 -33.62 -32.72 -0.68
C ALA A 202 -34.99 -32.04 -0.76
N THR A 203 -35.28 -31.39 -1.86
CA THR A 203 -36.64 -30.93 -2.18
C THR A 203 -37.54 -32.12 -2.50
N HIS A 204 -38.85 -31.90 -2.57
CA HIS A 204 -39.79 -32.93 -3.01
C HIS A 204 -39.51 -33.46 -4.44
N ALA A 205 -38.87 -32.64 -5.28
CA ALA A 205 -38.39 -33.03 -6.62
C ALA A 205 -37.08 -33.80 -6.61
N GLY A 206 -36.46 -33.99 -5.44
CA GLY A 206 -35.17 -34.69 -5.27
C GLY A 206 -33.92 -33.83 -5.51
N GLU A 207 -34.05 -32.52 -5.71
CA GLU A 207 -32.91 -31.62 -5.86
C GLU A 207 -32.20 -31.42 -4.50
N LEU A 208 -30.89 -31.58 -4.49
CA LEU A 208 -30.08 -31.50 -3.28
C LEU A 208 -29.53 -30.09 -3.06
N PHE A 209 -29.49 -29.69 -1.79
CA PHE A 209 -28.81 -28.45 -1.35
C PHE A 209 -28.31 -28.57 0.09
N ASP A 210 -27.36 -27.77 0.46
CA ASP A 210 -26.77 -27.75 1.80
C ASP A 210 -27.36 -26.58 2.62
N ALA A 211 -27.62 -26.84 3.89
CA ALA A 211 -28.10 -25.88 4.88
C ALA A 211 -27.32 -26.05 6.19
N GLU A 212 -27.05 -24.96 6.89
CA GLU A 212 -26.39 -24.98 8.19
C GLU A 212 -27.39 -24.74 9.31
N VAL A 213 -27.27 -25.48 10.40
CA VAL A 213 -28.00 -25.20 11.64
C VAL A 213 -27.41 -23.94 12.25
N VAL A 214 -28.25 -22.93 12.44
CA VAL A 214 -27.81 -21.63 12.98
C VAL A 214 -28.31 -21.38 14.39
N ARG A 215 -29.44 -22.03 14.78
CA ARG A 215 -30.02 -21.93 16.13
C ARG A 215 -30.61 -23.25 16.59
N ILE A 216 -30.61 -23.45 17.91
CA ILE A 216 -31.33 -24.51 18.60
C ILE A 216 -32.12 -23.88 19.74
N ASP A 217 -33.42 -24.19 19.87
CA ASP A 217 -34.31 -23.62 20.88
C ASP A 217 -34.40 -22.08 20.89
N GLY A 218 -34.11 -21.45 19.74
CA GLY A 218 -34.09 -19.99 19.56
C GLY A 218 -32.73 -19.33 19.86
N ASP A 219 -31.80 -20.03 20.49
CA ASP A 219 -30.46 -19.55 20.79
C ASP A 219 -29.46 -19.85 19.65
N PRO A 220 -28.44 -19.01 19.42
CA PRO A 220 -27.38 -19.32 18.47
C PRO A 220 -26.74 -20.68 18.75
N LEU A 221 -26.34 -21.39 17.69
CA LEU A 221 -25.66 -22.68 17.82
C LEU A 221 -24.37 -22.51 18.64
N ASP A 222 -24.26 -23.20 19.78
CA ASP A 222 -23.07 -23.26 20.62
C ASP A 222 -22.90 -24.68 21.16
N ILE A 223 -22.20 -25.51 20.40
CA ILE A 223 -21.91 -26.90 20.74
C ILE A 223 -20.42 -27.02 20.99
N SER A 224 -20.03 -27.49 22.18
CA SER A 224 -18.64 -27.56 22.63
C SER A 224 -18.03 -28.96 22.62
N ASP A 225 -18.82 -30.00 22.30
CA ASP A 225 -18.34 -31.38 22.27
C ASP A 225 -19.05 -32.24 21.22
N GLY A 226 -18.36 -33.30 20.77
CA GLY A 226 -18.81 -34.17 19.70
C GLY A 226 -20.03 -35.04 20.08
N GLU A 227 -20.18 -35.46 21.36
CA GLU A 227 -21.33 -36.26 21.80
C GLU A 227 -22.63 -35.47 21.67
N THR A 228 -22.61 -34.21 22.07
CA THR A 228 -23.73 -33.29 21.93
C THR A 228 -24.01 -33.01 20.44
N ALA A 229 -22.97 -32.81 19.61
CA ALA A 229 -23.12 -32.61 18.17
C ALA A 229 -23.77 -33.81 17.48
N GLU A 230 -23.32 -35.02 17.77
CA GLU A 230 -23.90 -36.26 17.21
C GLU A 230 -25.35 -36.49 17.66
N ARG A 231 -25.66 -36.18 18.91
CA ARG A 231 -27.02 -36.28 19.43
C ARG A 231 -28.00 -35.34 18.70
N HIS A 232 -27.58 -34.10 18.47
CA HIS A 232 -28.39 -33.16 17.68
C HIS A 232 -28.46 -33.57 16.20
N ALA A 233 -27.37 -34.07 15.62
CA ALA A 233 -27.35 -34.57 14.26
C ALA A 233 -28.33 -35.78 14.09
N ALA A 234 -28.30 -36.71 15.03
CA ALA A 234 -29.23 -37.85 15.02
C ALA A 234 -30.68 -37.40 15.14
N ALA A 235 -30.98 -36.45 16.02
CA ALA A 235 -32.33 -35.91 16.17
C ALA A 235 -32.82 -35.18 14.91
N LEU A 236 -31.96 -34.40 14.27
CA LEU A 236 -32.28 -33.66 13.05
C LEU A 236 -32.52 -34.57 11.83
N ARG A 237 -31.83 -35.71 11.74
CA ARG A 237 -32.04 -36.72 10.66
C ARG A 237 -33.48 -37.26 10.58
N GLU A 238 -34.16 -37.30 11.70
CA GLU A 238 -35.55 -37.81 11.79
C GLU A 238 -36.62 -36.74 11.51
N LEU A 239 -36.19 -35.50 11.22
CA LEU A 239 -37.09 -34.37 11.04
C LEU A 239 -37.21 -33.97 9.55
N GLN A 240 -38.27 -33.25 9.25
CA GLN A 240 -38.51 -32.68 7.93
C GLN A 240 -38.53 -31.14 8.05
N PRO A 241 -37.41 -30.47 7.70
CA PRO A 241 -37.36 -29.01 7.76
C PRO A 241 -38.31 -28.35 6.77
N GLY A 242 -39.19 -27.48 7.27
CA GLY A 242 -40.09 -26.66 6.48
C GLY A 242 -39.53 -25.27 6.21
N VAL A 243 -39.68 -24.80 4.99
CA VAL A 243 -39.25 -23.46 4.59
C VAL A 243 -40.13 -22.40 5.27
N GLN A 244 -39.50 -21.56 6.09
CA GLN A 244 -40.16 -20.47 6.81
C GLN A 244 -40.11 -19.15 6.06
N SER A 245 -38.96 -18.85 5.42
CA SER A 245 -38.80 -17.65 4.62
C SER A 245 -37.86 -17.87 3.45
N VAL A 246 -38.10 -17.14 2.37
CA VAL A 246 -37.20 -17.04 1.21
C VAL A 246 -36.98 -15.56 0.94
N ASN A 247 -35.77 -15.08 1.18
CA ASN A 247 -35.40 -13.70 1.01
C ASN A 247 -34.41 -13.54 -0.16
N VAL A 248 -34.80 -12.77 -1.17
CA VAL A 248 -33.97 -12.45 -2.31
C VAL A 248 -33.53 -11.00 -2.20
N ARG A 249 -32.19 -10.79 -2.10
CA ARG A 249 -31.62 -9.47 -1.97
C ARG A 249 -30.64 -9.18 -3.13
N ARG A 250 -30.89 -8.07 -3.81
CA ARG A 250 -29.93 -7.55 -4.79
C ARG A 250 -29.00 -6.56 -4.13
N SER A 251 -27.71 -6.69 -4.43
CA SER A 251 -26.67 -5.81 -3.92
C SER A 251 -25.69 -5.41 -5.03
N LYS A 252 -25.06 -4.25 -4.86
CA LYS A 252 -24.03 -3.77 -5.76
C LYS A 252 -22.70 -3.69 -5.00
N ARG A 253 -21.67 -4.34 -5.52
CA ARG A 253 -20.30 -4.17 -5.04
C ARG A 253 -19.59 -3.16 -5.92
N ASN A 254 -19.13 -2.06 -5.33
CA ASN A 254 -18.33 -1.06 -6.03
C ASN A 254 -16.88 -1.51 -6.15
N PRO A 255 -16.16 -1.08 -7.21
CA PRO A 255 -14.73 -1.33 -7.31
C PRO A 255 -13.98 -0.59 -6.21
N ALA A 256 -12.84 -1.13 -5.86
CA ALA A 256 -11.89 -0.46 -4.99
C ALA A 256 -11.20 0.73 -5.71
N PRO A 257 -10.70 1.75 -4.98
CA PRO A 257 -10.00 2.89 -5.57
C PRO A 257 -8.74 2.48 -6.32
N PRO A 258 -8.19 3.33 -7.20
CA PRO A 258 -6.87 3.13 -7.75
C PRO A 258 -5.81 2.99 -6.66
N PHE A 259 -4.64 2.48 -6.99
CA PHE A 259 -3.61 2.21 -6.01
C PHE A 259 -3.03 3.47 -5.36
N THR A 260 -2.84 3.38 -4.03
CA THR A 260 -1.84 4.12 -3.27
C THR A 260 -0.55 3.29 -3.19
N THR A 261 0.54 3.86 -2.67
CA THR A 261 1.78 3.11 -2.42
C THR A 261 1.55 1.87 -1.56
N SER A 262 0.80 2.02 -0.47
CA SER A 262 0.49 0.95 0.46
C SER A 262 -0.30 -0.17 -0.23
N THR A 263 -1.39 0.17 -0.89
CA THR A 263 -2.25 -0.84 -1.54
C THR A 263 -1.57 -1.50 -2.74
N LEU A 264 -0.69 -0.79 -3.47
CA LEU A 264 0.14 -1.39 -4.51
C LEU A 264 1.11 -2.44 -3.95
N GLN A 265 1.81 -2.12 -2.85
CA GLN A 265 2.72 -3.05 -2.20
C GLN A 265 1.98 -4.28 -1.67
N GLN A 266 0.81 -4.09 -1.06
CA GLN A 266 -0.04 -5.19 -0.57
C GLN A 266 -0.45 -6.14 -1.71
N GLU A 267 -1.02 -5.60 -2.79
CA GLU A 267 -1.50 -6.40 -3.91
C GLU A 267 -0.36 -7.06 -4.72
N ALA A 268 0.76 -6.37 -4.87
CA ALA A 268 1.95 -6.95 -5.50
C ALA A 268 2.52 -8.11 -4.67
N SER A 269 2.47 -8.01 -3.34
CA SER A 269 2.85 -9.11 -2.45
C SER A 269 1.91 -10.31 -2.59
N ARG A 270 0.59 -10.07 -2.56
CA ARG A 270 -0.44 -11.11 -2.66
C ARG A 270 -0.44 -11.82 -4.01
N LYS A 271 -0.48 -11.06 -5.10
CA LYS A 271 -0.69 -11.60 -6.46
C LYS A 271 0.58 -11.92 -7.23
N LEU A 272 1.66 -11.18 -6.96
CA LEU A 272 2.90 -11.31 -7.72
C LEU A 272 4.03 -11.93 -6.90
N SER A 273 3.85 -12.07 -5.58
CA SER A 273 4.89 -12.49 -4.62
C SER A 273 6.11 -11.56 -4.67
N PHE A 274 5.88 -10.26 -4.90
CA PHE A 274 6.93 -9.25 -4.88
C PHE A 274 7.05 -8.66 -3.47
N SER A 275 8.28 -8.59 -2.97
CA SER A 275 8.53 -7.82 -1.74
C SER A 275 8.24 -6.33 -1.96
N PRO A 276 7.94 -5.56 -0.91
CA PRO A 276 7.72 -4.12 -1.01
C PRO A 276 8.89 -3.37 -1.68
N LYS A 277 10.14 -3.74 -1.35
CA LYS A 277 11.35 -3.19 -1.97
C LYS A 277 11.40 -3.45 -3.47
N ARG A 278 11.11 -4.69 -3.90
CA ARG A 278 11.08 -5.07 -5.32
C ARG A 278 9.97 -4.33 -6.05
N THR A 279 8.78 -4.25 -5.47
CA THR A 279 7.63 -3.52 -6.01
C THR A 279 8.00 -2.07 -6.28
N MET A 280 8.57 -1.37 -5.29
CA MET A 280 8.93 0.03 -5.43
C MET A 280 10.07 0.25 -6.43
N SER A 281 11.04 -0.65 -6.51
CA SER A 281 12.11 -0.58 -7.51
C SER A 281 11.59 -0.73 -8.95
N ILE A 282 10.60 -1.61 -9.17
CA ILE A 282 9.97 -1.77 -10.49
C ILE A 282 9.08 -0.56 -10.79
N ALA A 283 8.28 -0.11 -9.84
CA ALA A 283 7.41 1.06 -10.00
C ALA A 283 8.23 2.33 -10.34
N GLN A 284 9.38 2.52 -9.69
CA GLN A 284 10.29 3.64 -10.01
C GLN A 284 10.73 3.60 -11.47
N ARG A 285 11.12 2.44 -12.01
CA ARG A 285 11.49 2.32 -13.42
C ARG A 285 10.34 2.60 -14.37
N LEU A 286 9.13 2.11 -14.06
CA LEU A 286 7.94 2.37 -14.85
C LEU A 286 7.55 3.86 -14.85
N TYR A 287 7.77 4.57 -13.75
CA TYR A 287 7.56 6.01 -13.64
C TYR A 287 8.62 6.81 -14.40
N GLU A 288 9.91 6.54 -14.15
CA GLU A 288 11.02 7.31 -14.74
C GLU A 288 11.11 7.15 -16.26
N GLY A 289 10.62 6.04 -16.78
CA GLY A 289 10.54 5.73 -18.19
C GLY A 289 11.25 4.43 -18.54
N VAL A 290 10.67 3.76 -19.49
CA VAL A 290 11.18 2.54 -20.12
C VAL A 290 11.19 2.71 -21.64
N GLU A 291 12.06 1.96 -22.30
CA GLU A 291 12.12 1.96 -23.76
C GLU A 291 10.87 1.28 -24.32
N THR A 292 10.17 1.97 -25.23
CA THR A 292 9.00 1.45 -25.93
C THR A 292 9.16 1.73 -27.43
N PRO A 293 8.31 1.16 -28.31
CA PRO A 293 8.32 1.52 -29.72
C PRO A 293 8.17 3.02 -30.00
N ASP A 294 7.47 3.73 -29.09
CA ASP A 294 7.30 5.19 -29.14
C ASP A 294 8.51 5.94 -28.56
N GLY A 295 9.58 5.22 -28.14
CA GLY A 295 10.76 5.70 -27.45
C GLY A 295 10.64 5.61 -25.94
N HIS A 296 11.51 6.30 -25.22
CA HIS A 296 11.58 6.25 -23.75
C HIS A 296 10.42 7.07 -23.12
N VAL A 297 9.51 6.40 -22.41
CA VAL A 297 8.28 7.01 -21.84
C VAL A 297 7.99 6.50 -20.42
N GLY A 298 7.45 7.37 -19.56
CA GLY A 298 6.91 7.00 -18.27
C GLY A 298 5.55 6.31 -18.45
N LEU A 299 5.40 5.12 -17.87
CA LEU A 299 4.20 4.30 -18.04
C LEU A 299 3.19 4.42 -16.92
N ILE A 300 3.61 4.84 -15.72
CA ILE A 300 2.72 5.05 -14.58
C ILE A 300 2.96 6.44 -13.96
N THR A 301 1.98 6.91 -13.20
CA THR A 301 2.12 8.10 -12.36
C THR A 301 3.07 7.84 -11.20
N TYR A 302 3.42 8.90 -10.49
CA TYR A 302 4.33 8.84 -9.33
C TYR A 302 3.86 7.84 -8.29
N MET A 303 4.73 6.91 -7.93
CA MET A 303 4.40 5.73 -7.13
C MET A 303 4.46 5.94 -5.62
N ARG A 304 4.94 7.09 -5.13
CA ARG A 304 4.92 7.42 -3.69
C ARG A 304 3.78 8.38 -3.42
N THR A 305 2.60 7.84 -3.23
CA THR A 305 1.37 8.59 -2.99
C THR A 305 0.43 7.84 -2.05
N ASP A 306 -0.30 8.57 -1.25
CA ASP A 306 -1.43 8.12 -0.45
C ASP A 306 -2.78 8.57 -1.03
N SER A 307 -2.73 9.27 -2.17
CA SER A 307 -3.92 9.75 -2.88
C SER A 307 -4.60 8.64 -3.67
N THR A 308 -5.93 8.64 -3.64
CA THR A 308 -6.79 7.81 -4.49
C THR A 308 -7.44 8.61 -5.61
N ALA A 309 -7.10 9.89 -5.75
CA ALA A 309 -7.64 10.76 -6.78
C ALA A 309 -7.08 10.41 -8.17
N MET A 310 -7.89 10.61 -9.21
CA MET A 310 -7.50 10.46 -10.61
C MET A 310 -7.87 11.73 -11.37
N ALA A 311 -6.96 12.25 -12.18
CA ALA A 311 -7.22 13.45 -13.00
C ALA A 311 -8.41 13.22 -13.95
N SER A 312 -9.16 14.27 -14.22
CA SER A 312 -10.34 14.21 -15.10
C SER A 312 -10.01 13.71 -16.52
N VAL A 313 -8.84 14.09 -17.03
CA VAL A 313 -8.35 13.63 -18.34
C VAL A 313 -8.12 12.11 -18.32
N ALA A 314 -7.49 11.58 -17.27
CA ALA A 314 -7.26 10.14 -17.12
C ALA A 314 -8.56 9.36 -16.92
N MET A 315 -9.53 9.93 -16.19
CA MET A 315 -10.87 9.33 -16.07
C MET A 315 -11.60 9.28 -17.42
N ALA A 316 -11.40 10.27 -18.29
CA ALA A 316 -11.96 10.28 -19.64
C ALA A 316 -11.31 9.21 -20.52
N ASP A 317 -9.98 9.12 -20.54
CA ASP A 317 -9.21 8.08 -21.24
C ASP A 317 -9.61 6.66 -20.78
N ALA A 318 -9.73 6.45 -19.45
CA ALA A 318 -10.22 5.18 -18.90
C ALA A 318 -11.62 4.82 -19.41
N ARG A 319 -12.56 5.76 -19.44
CA ARG A 319 -13.94 5.52 -19.91
C ARG A 319 -14.00 5.17 -21.39
N GLU A 320 -13.19 5.84 -22.20
CA GLU A 320 -13.09 5.53 -23.63
C GLU A 320 -12.60 4.11 -23.83
N GLU A 321 -11.52 3.71 -23.13
CA GLU A 321 -10.97 2.36 -23.20
C GLU A 321 -11.95 1.30 -22.67
N ILE A 322 -12.68 1.59 -21.58
CA ILE A 322 -13.74 0.71 -21.06
C ILE A 322 -14.82 0.49 -22.12
N GLY A 323 -15.30 1.57 -22.75
CA GLY A 323 -16.32 1.47 -23.79
C GLY A 323 -15.86 0.66 -25.00
N ARG A 324 -14.62 0.87 -25.42
CA ARG A 324 -13.99 0.19 -26.56
C ARG A 324 -13.78 -1.32 -26.32
N ARG A 325 -13.32 -1.72 -25.11
CA ARG A 325 -12.95 -3.12 -24.80
C ARG A 325 -14.09 -3.94 -24.24
N PHE A 326 -14.93 -3.36 -23.40
CA PHE A 326 -15.93 -4.09 -22.62
C PHE A 326 -17.39 -3.72 -23.02
N GLY A 327 -17.58 -2.62 -23.71
CA GLY A 327 -18.88 -2.14 -24.15
C GLY A 327 -19.56 -1.17 -23.16
N GLN A 328 -20.64 -0.54 -23.61
CA GLN A 328 -21.35 0.52 -22.88
C GLN A 328 -21.89 0.12 -21.50
N PRO A 329 -22.36 -1.13 -21.25
CA PRO A 329 -22.82 -1.51 -19.91
C PRO A 329 -21.78 -1.38 -18.80
N TYR A 330 -20.48 -1.42 -19.15
CA TYR A 330 -19.38 -1.30 -18.19
C TYR A 330 -18.95 0.14 -17.92
N VAL A 331 -19.44 1.10 -18.70
CA VAL A 331 -19.08 2.52 -18.61
C VAL A 331 -19.90 3.21 -17.52
N VAL A 332 -19.22 3.92 -16.60
CA VAL A 332 -19.87 4.84 -15.65
C VAL A 332 -19.92 6.25 -16.28
N PRO A 333 -21.08 6.85 -16.53
CA PRO A 333 -21.21 8.07 -17.33
C PRO A 333 -20.39 9.27 -16.84
N ARG A 334 -20.29 9.48 -15.53
CA ARG A 334 -19.56 10.60 -14.92
C ARG A 334 -18.17 10.24 -14.41
N GLY A 335 -17.74 8.96 -14.54
CA GLY A 335 -16.57 8.44 -13.85
C GLY A 335 -16.79 8.31 -12.34
N ARG A 336 -15.81 7.73 -11.64
CA ARG A 336 -15.85 7.59 -10.18
C ARG A 336 -14.79 8.47 -9.55
N VAL A 337 -15.22 9.29 -8.61
CA VAL A 337 -14.32 10.09 -7.78
C VAL A 337 -14.17 9.39 -6.43
N PHE A 338 -12.94 9.08 -6.07
CA PHE A 338 -12.59 8.54 -4.77
C PHE A 338 -12.03 9.65 -3.89
N ARG A 339 -12.52 9.73 -2.66
CA ARG A 339 -11.98 10.68 -1.67
C ARG A 339 -10.88 10.00 -0.89
N THR A 340 -9.72 10.62 -0.84
CA THR A 340 -8.61 10.16 -0.01
C THR A 340 -8.99 10.29 1.46
N ARG A 341 -8.77 9.23 2.24
CA ARG A 341 -9.07 9.21 3.68
C ARG A 341 -7.88 9.63 4.54
N ALA A 342 -6.68 9.68 3.98
CA ALA A 342 -5.48 10.05 4.71
C ALA A 342 -5.54 11.53 5.13
N LYS A 343 -5.39 11.80 6.44
CA LYS A 343 -5.43 13.15 7.03
C LYS A 343 -4.29 14.06 6.57
N GLY A 344 -3.31 13.60 5.89
CA GLY A 344 -2.14 14.34 5.43
C GLY A 344 -1.93 14.29 3.92
N ALA A 345 -2.87 13.72 3.15
CA ALA A 345 -2.73 13.63 1.72
C ALA A 345 -2.61 15.03 1.11
N GLN A 346 -1.50 15.29 0.45
CA GLN A 346 -1.34 16.52 -0.33
C GLN A 346 -2.33 16.48 -1.49
N GLU A 347 -3.24 17.45 -1.56
CA GLU A 347 -4.32 17.50 -2.57
C GLU A 347 -3.82 17.47 -4.02
N ALA A 348 -2.56 17.78 -4.24
CA ALA A 348 -1.91 17.78 -5.54
C ALA A 348 -1.46 16.39 -6.04
N HIS A 349 -1.54 15.33 -5.23
CA HIS A 349 -1.07 14.00 -5.61
C HIS A 349 -2.18 13.20 -6.27
N GLU A 350 -1.83 12.49 -7.34
CA GLU A 350 -2.67 11.48 -7.98
C GLU A 350 -2.40 10.08 -7.43
N SER A 351 -3.36 9.17 -7.65
CA SER A 351 -3.21 7.74 -7.47
C SER A 351 -2.22 7.14 -8.47
N ILE A 352 -1.75 5.93 -8.18
CA ILE A 352 -0.90 5.17 -9.10
C ILE A 352 -1.78 4.58 -10.20
N ARG A 353 -1.58 5.06 -11.43
CA ARG A 353 -2.32 4.68 -12.64
C ARG A 353 -1.42 4.64 -13.86
N PRO A 354 -1.82 4.00 -14.97
CA PRO A 354 -1.12 4.15 -16.23
C PRO A 354 -1.18 5.61 -16.73
N THR A 355 -0.15 6.07 -17.42
CA THR A 355 -0.13 7.40 -18.08
C THR A 355 -1.06 7.46 -19.28
N SER A 356 -1.43 6.32 -19.86
CA SER A 356 -2.48 6.18 -20.88
C SER A 356 -3.10 4.79 -20.79
N PHE A 357 -4.44 4.71 -20.78
CA PHE A 357 -5.16 3.43 -20.75
C PHE A 357 -5.11 2.71 -22.11
N ALA A 358 -4.86 3.43 -23.20
CA ALA A 358 -4.64 2.83 -24.53
C ALA A 358 -3.36 1.97 -24.60
N ARG A 359 -2.37 2.24 -23.73
CA ARG A 359 -1.19 1.36 -23.59
C ARG A 359 -1.54 0.16 -22.72
N THR A 360 -2.20 -0.82 -23.32
CA THR A 360 -2.63 -2.01 -22.61
C THR A 360 -1.46 -2.92 -22.24
N PRO A 361 -1.58 -3.77 -21.21
CA PRO A 361 -0.53 -4.75 -20.90
C PRO A 361 -0.16 -5.64 -22.08
N GLU A 362 -1.13 -5.97 -22.93
CA GLU A 362 -0.92 -6.80 -24.12
C GLU A 362 -0.08 -6.08 -25.18
N SER A 363 -0.29 -4.76 -25.36
CA SER A 363 0.47 -3.95 -26.32
C SER A 363 1.94 -3.77 -25.91
N LEU A 364 2.23 -3.92 -24.63
CA LEU A 364 3.59 -3.81 -24.06
C LEU A 364 4.26 -5.19 -23.84
N ALA A 365 3.55 -6.28 -24.17
CA ALA A 365 4.13 -7.62 -24.13
C ALA A 365 5.30 -7.72 -25.15
N GLY A 366 6.47 -8.17 -24.70
CA GLY A 366 7.68 -8.18 -25.52
C GLY A 366 8.52 -6.88 -25.47
N THR A 367 7.97 -5.78 -24.98
CA THR A 367 8.70 -4.53 -24.74
C THR A 367 9.22 -4.45 -23.30
N LEU A 368 8.36 -4.73 -22.34
CA LEU A 368 8.69 -4.72 -20.92
C LEU A 368 9.33 -6.02 -20.47
N LYS A 369 10.22 -5.94 -19.49
CA LYS A 369 10.69 -7.14 -18.79
C LYS A 369 9.52 -7.84 -18.11
N PRO A 370 9.58 -9.17 -17.92
CA PRO A 370 8.45 -9.93 -17.35
C PRO A 370 7.90 -9.36 -16.03
N GLU A 371 8.79 -8.89 -15.15
CA GLU A 371 8.39 -8.30 -13.86
C GLU A 371 7.73 -6.93 -14.02
N GLU A 372 8.26 -6.10 -14.91
CA GLU A 372 7.72 -4.79 -15.24
C GLU A 372 6.32 -4.93 -15.85
N LEU A 373 6.15 -5.88 -16.76
CA LEU A 373 4.84 -6.18 -17.35
C LEU A 373 3.83 -6.68 -16.33
N ARG A 374 4.27 -7.55 -15.39
CA ARG A 374 3.38 -8.05 -14.32
C ARG A 374 2.91 -6.93 -13.42
N LEU A 375 3.80 -6.03 -12.98
CA LEU A 375 3.44 -4.90 -12.13
C LEU A 375 2.61 -3.88 -12.90
N TYR A 376 2.98 -3.56 -14.15
CA TYR A 376 2.20 -2.67 -15.00
C TYR A 376 0.77 -3.19 -15.22
N ARG A 377 0.62 -4.49 -15.50
CA ARG A 377 -0.70 -5.13 -15.64
C ARG A 377 -1.53 -4.97 -14.38
N LEU A 378 -0.94 -5.18 -13.20
CA LEU A 378 -1.62 -5.00 -11.93
C LEU A 378 -2.12 -3.57 -11.74
N VAL A 379 -1.27 -2.57 -12.03
CA VAL A 379 -1.62 -1.14 -11.96
C VAL A 379 -2.72 -0.80 -12.96
N TRP A 380 -2.58 -1.24 -14.22
CA TRP A 380 -3.54 -0.97 -15.28
C TRP A 380 -4.92 -1.56 -14.96
N GLN A 381 -4.96 -2.84 -14.56
CA GLN A 381 -6.21 -3.53 -14.21
C GLN A 381 -6.93 -2.88 -13.04
N ARG A 382 -6.21 -2.51 -11.98
CA ARG A 382 -6.80 -1.84 -10.82
C ARG A 382 -7.34 -0.47 -11.18
N ALA A 383 -6.59 0.31 -11.92
CA ALA A 383 -6.96 1.66 -12.30
C ALA A 383 -8.18 1.68 -13.23
N ILE A 384 -8.23 0.82 -14.26
CA ILE A 384 -9.38 0.74 -15.17
C ILE A 384 -10.61 0.19 -14.45
N ALA A 385 -10.45 -0.88 -13.63
CA ALA A 385 -11.53 -1.47 -12.85
C ALA A 385 -12.19 -0.44 -11.90
N SER A 386 -11.38 0.47 -11.33
CA SER A 386 -11.88 1.53 -10.46
C SER A 386 -12.91 2.43 -11.15
N GLN A 387 -12.84 2.57 -12.47
CA GLN A 387 -13.72 3.41 -13.30
C GLN A 387 -14.86 2.62 -13.95
N MET A 388 -14.93 1.28 -13.74
CA MET A 388 -15.96 0.42 -14.31
C MET A 388 -17.26 0.39 -13.48
N ALA A 389 -18.34 -0.09 -14.10
CA ALA A 389 -19.62 -0.33 -13.45
C ALA A 389 -19.50 -1.32 -12.27
N PRO A 390 -20.35 -1.22 -11.25
CA PRO A 390 -20.33 -2.13 -10.10
C PRO A 390 -20.67 -3.56 -10.52
N ARG A 391 -20.20 -4.54 -9.77
CA ARG A 391 -20.67 -5.92 -9.83
C ARG A 391 -22.06 -5.97 -9.17
N GLU A 392 -23.03 -6.60 -9.83
CA GLU A 392 -24.38 -6.79 -9.29
C GLU A 392 -24.57 -8.25 -8.90
N LEU A 393 -25.02 -8.45 -7.68
CA LEU A 393 -25.18 -9.75 -7.05
C LEU A 393 -26.63 -9.91 -6.60
N GLU A 394 -27.12 -11.14 -6.68
CA GLU A 394 -28.37 -11.55 -6.08
C GLU A 394 -28.11 -12.68 -5.10
N THR A 395 -28.41 -12.45 -3.83
CA THR A 395 -28.28 -13.44 -2.76
C THR A 395 -29.66 -13.92 -2.37
N THR A 396 -29.91 -15.22 -2.51
CA THR A 396 -31.10 -15.91 -1.99
C THR A 396 -30.74 -16.54 -0.65
N THR A 397 -31.47 -16.20 0.39
CA THR A 397 -31.35 -16.80 1.72
C THR A 397 -32.66 -17.48 2.05
N VAL A 398 -32.57 -18.76 2.38
CA VAL A 398 -33.71 -19.60 2.79
C VAL A 398 -33.54 -19.95 4.25
N GLU A 399 -34.54 -19.66 5.05
CA GLU A 399 -34.60 -20.10 6.45
C GLU A 399 -35.59 -21.26 6.56
N LEU A 400 -35.16 -22.32 7.20
CA LEU A 400 -35.96 -23.52 7.42
C LEU A 400 -36.04 -23.78 8.93
N ALA A 401 -37.13 -24.43 9.36
CA ALA A 401 -37.29 -24.86 10.74
C ALA A 401 -37.77 -26.29 10.80
N ALA A 402 -37.27 -27.02 11.79
CA ALA A 402 -37.68 -28.38 12.14
C ALA A 402 -37.64 -28.54 13.65
N ALA A 403 -38.78 -28.63 14.33
CA ALA A 403 -38.92 -28.63 15.78
C ALA A 403 -38.13 -27.41 16.40
N SER A 404 -37.14 -27.67 17.22
CA SER A 404 -36.31 -26.63 17.84
C SER A 404 -35.16 -26.09 16.95
N TYR A 405 -34.92 -26.71 15.79
CA TYR A 405 -33.78 -26.35 14.91
C TYR A 405 -34.19 -25.29 13.89
N GLN A 406 -33.35 -24.29 13.75
CA GLN A 406 -33.40 -23.33 12.65
C GLN A 406 -32.18 -23.53 11.75
N LEU A 407 -32.45 -23.74 10.44
CA LEU A 407 -31.40 -23.94 9.45
C LEU A 407 -31.42 -22.77 8.47
N ARG A 408 -30.27 -22.50 7.87
CA ARG A 408 -30.11 -21.48 6.83
C ARG A 408 -29.36 -22.04 5.65
N ALA A 409 -29.90 -21.84 4.47
CA ALA A 409 -29.22 -22.05 3.20
C ALA A 409 -29.05 -20.70 2.49
N SER A 410 -27.91 -20.46 1.88
CA SER A 410 -27.68 -19.20 1.15
C SER A 410 -26.89 -19.47 -0.12
N ALA A 411 -27.29 -18.82 -1.21
CA ALA A 411 -26.59 -18.83 -2.48
C ALA A 411 -26.51 -17.45 -3.06
N THR A 412 -25.37 -17.12 -3.66
CA THR A 412 -25.18 -15.85 -4.33
C THR A 412 -24.84 -16.09 -5.80
N ARG A 413 -25.57 -15.45 -6.69
CA ARG A 413 -25.30 -15.46 -8.12
C ARG A 413 -24.91 -14.09 -8.64
N THR A 414 -24.04 -14.05 -9.62
CA THR A 414 -23.65 -12.83 -10.31
C THR A 414 -24.67 -12.50 -11.39
N LEU A 415 -25.33 -11.34 -11.27
CA LEU A 415 -26.23 -10.83 -12.30
C LEU A 415 -25.47 -10.05 -13.37
N PHE A 416 -24.45 -9.31 -12.96
CA PHE A 416 -23.57 -8.56 -13.82
C PHE A 416 -22.18 -8.50 -13.18
N ASP A 417 -21.15 -8.92 -13.93
CA ASP A 417 -19.78 -9.03 -13.44
C ASP A 417 -19.10 -7.65 -13.19
N GLY A 418 -19.50 -6.62 -13.94
CA GLY A 418 -18.97 -5.26 -13.78
C GLY A 418 -17.45 -5.22 -13.75
N PHE A 419 -16.88 -4.50 -12.79
CA PHE A 419 -15.42 -4.35 -12.65
C PHE A 419 -14.68 -5.68 -12.39
N SER A 420 -15.36 -6.69 -11.81
CA SER A 420 -14.73 -7.97 -11.48
C SER A 420 -14.32 -8.77 -12.71
N ARG A 421 -14.82 -8.42 -13.89
CA ARG A 421 -14.34 -8.95 -15.18
C ARG A 421 -12.84 -8.67 -15.44
N VAL A 422 -12.31 -7.62 -14.83
CA VAL A 422 -10.92 -7.17 -15.06
C VAL A 422 -10.06 -7.37 -13.82
N TYR A 423 -10.64 -7.14 -12.64
CA TYR A 423 -9.88 -7.10 -11.40
C TYR A 423 -10.70 -7.53 -10.19
N THR A 424 -10.12 -8.43 -9.41
CA THR A 424 -10.56 -8.76 -8.05
C THR A 424 -9.39 -8.54 -7.10
N GLU A 425 -9.65 -8.15 -5.85
CA GLU A 425 -8.59 -7.97 -4.85
C GLU A 425 -7.99 -9.31 -4.42
N GLY A 426 -6.68 -9.32 -4.16
CA GLY A 426 -6.02 -10.48 -3.56
C GLY A 426 -6.42 -10.64 -2.10
N ARG A 427 -6.43 -11.88 -1.62
CA ARG A 427 -6.69 -12.23 -0.21
C ARG A 427 -5.41 -12.63 0.49
N ASP A 428 -5.39 -12.50 1.81
CA ASP A 428 -4.26 -12.91 2.66
C ASP A 428 -4.39 -14.37 3.14
N ASP A 429 -5.53 -14.98 2.89
CA ASP A 429 -5.89 -16.37 3.18
C ASP A 429 -6.26 -17.11 1.90
N ASP A 430 -6.11 -18.43 1.91
CA ASP A 430 -6.50 -19.33 0.82
C ASP A 430 -8.02 -19.63 0.83
N SER A 431 -8.84 -18.78 1.48
CA SER A 431 -10.29 -18.96 1.47
C SER A 431 -10.79 -18.97 0.03
N ALA A 432 -11.55 -20.02 -0.33
CA ALA A 432 -12.10 -20.20 -1.66
C ALA A 432 -12.82 -18.93 -2.13
N GLU A 433 -12.67 -18.58 -3.40
CA GLU A 433 -13.54 -17.59 -4.03
C GLU A 433 -14.99 -18.00 -3.76
N ASP A 434 -15.88 -17.00 -3.62
CA ASP A 434 -17.32 -17.26 -3.52
C ASP A 434 -17.73 -18.18 -4.69
N GLU A 435 -17.64 -19.50 -4.50
CA GLU A 435 -18.17 -20.44 -5.47
C GLU A 435 -19.64 -20.09 -5.69
N GLU A 436 -20.03 -19.92 -6.94
CA GLU A 436 -21.43 -19.72 -7.28
C GLU A 436 -22.19 -20.98 -6.90
N ARG A 437 -22.73 -21.01 -5.69
CA ARG A 437 -23.66 -22.05 -5.26
C ARG A 437 -25.03 -21.68 -5.76
N SER A 438 -25.78 -22.66 -6.27
CA SER A 438 -27.18 -22.50 -6.63
C SER A 438 -28.06 -23.19 -5.60
N LEU A 439 -29.13 -22.54 -5.22
CA LEU A 439 -30.23 -23.20 -4.49
C LEU A 439 -31.31 -23.62 -5.47
N PRO A 440 -31.99 -24.75 -5.22
CA PRO A 440 -33.19 -25.09 -5.97
C PRO A 440 -34.30 -24.05 -5.76
N ALA A 441 -35.33 -24.10 -6.59
CA ALA A 441 -36.49 -23.24 -6.41
C ALA A 441 -37.28 -23.70 -5.16
N LEU A 442 -37.29 -22.86 -4.13
CA LEU A 442 -37.95 -23.12 -2.85
C LEU A 442 -38.98 -22.02 -2.58
N ALA A 443 -40.13 -22.42 -2.03
CA ALA A 443 -41.21 -21.53 -1.61
C ALA A 443 -41.54 -21.71 -0.12
N VAL A 444 -42.08 -20.67 0.51
CA VAL A 444 -42.54 -20.75 1.90
C VAL A 444 -43.59 -21.84 2.02
N GLY A 445 -43.43 -22.72 3.00
CA GLY A 445 -44.26 -23.88 3.24
C GLY A 445 -43.77 -25.18 2.58
N ASP A 446 -42.77 -25.12 1.70
CA ASP A 446 -42.15 -26.34 1.17
C ASP A 446 -41.53 -27.15 2.31
N VAL A 447 -41.68 -28.46 2.24
CA VAL A 447 -41.07 -29.41 3.18
C VAL A 447 -39.91 -30.11 2.48
N THR A 448 -38.81 -30.27 3.21
CA THR A 448 -37.61 -30.92 2.68
C THR A 448 -37.26 -32.17 3.48
N ASP A 449 -36.64 -33.14 2.82
CA ASP A 449 -36.15 -34.35 3.46
C ASP A 449 -34.68 -34.17 3.84
N VAL A 450 -34.32 -34.56 5.06
CA VAL A 450 -32.91 -34.61 5.48
C VAL A 450 -32.27 -35.86 4.88
N ARG A 451 -31.21 -35.70 4.08
CA ARG A 451 -30.46 -36.82 3.51
C ARG A 451 -29.24 -37.17 4.37
N GLU A 452 -28.60 -36.15 4.90
CA GLU A 452 -27.41 -36.30 5.72
C GLU A 452 -27.31 -35.13 6.71
N VAL A 453 -26.80 -35.38 7.90
CA VAL A 453 -26.37 -34.34 8.83
C VAL A 453 -24.95 -34.67 9.23
N ALA A 454 -24.03 -33.79 8.92
CA ALA A 454 -22.59 -33.92 9.20
C ALA A 454 -22.19 -32.96 10.34
N PRO A 455 -21.86 -33.46 11.51
CA PRO A 455 -21.19 -32.67 12.54
C PRO A 455 -19.77 -32.34 12.11
N GLY A 456 -19.41 -31.06 12.17
CA GLY A 456 -18.05 -30.57 11.86
C GLY A 456 -17.35 -30.09 13.11
N GLN A 457 -16.21 -30.70 13.45
CA GLN A 457 -15.36 -30.26 14.55
C GLN A 457 -14.49 -29.08 14.11
N HIS A 458 -14.45 -28.03 14.92
CA HIS A 458 -13.64 -26.84 14.68
C HIS A 458 -12.94 -26.43 15.96
N PHE A 459 -11.85 -25.72 15.80
CA PHE A 459 -11.17 -25.05 16.89
C PHE A 459 -11.00 -23.58 16.53
N THR A 460 -11.17 -22.70 17.51
CA THR A 460 -10.83 -21.29 17.31
C THR A 460 -9.33 -21.16 17.02
N GLU A 461 -8.97 -20.29 16.10
CA GLU A 461 -7.60 -20.07 15.67
C GLU A 461 -7.08 -18.73 16.22
N PRO A 462 -5.76 -18.66 16.53
CA PRO A 462 -5.15 -17.39 16.89
C PRO A 462 -5.16 -16.42 15.69
N PRO A 463 -5.00 -15.11 15.93
CA PRO A 463 -4.85 -14.18 14.83
C PRO A 463 -3.63 -14.57 13.97
N PRO A 464 -3.73 -14.53 12.64
CA PRO A 464 -2.63 -14.97 11.78
C PRO A 464 -1.41 -14.07 11.93
N ARG A 465 -0.20 -14.64 11.76
CA ARG A 465 1.03 -13.85 11.65
C ARG A 465 0.92 -12.85 10.51
N PHE A 466 1.56 -11.70 10.68
CA PHE A 466 1.63 -10.73 9.59
C PHE A 466 2.34 -11.33 8.37
N SER A 467 1.82 -11.03 7.18
CA SER A 467 2.58 -11.04 5.94
C SER A 467 3.21 -9.65 5.73
N GLU A 468 4.11 -9.49 4.75
CA GLU A 468 4.59 -8.15 4.37
C GLU A 468 3.41 -7.22 4.02
N ALA A 469 2.39 -7.74 3.32
CA ALA A 469 1.18 -7.01 2.95
C ALA A 469 0.37 -6.57 4.18
N THR A 470 0.08 -7.48 5.10
CA THR A 470 -0.73 -7.17 6.29
C THR A 470 0.01 -6.31 7.30
N LEU A 471 1.35 -6.38 7.37
CA LEU A 471 2.14 -5.46 8.19
C LEU A 471 2.10 -4.03 7.61
N ILE A 472 2.23 -3.85 6.29
CA ILE A 472 2.08 -2.54 5.63
C ILE A 472 0.69 -1.97 5.92
N LYS A 473 -0.36 -2.78 5.77
CA LYS A 473 -1.74 -2.38 6.08
C LYS A 473 -1.87 -1.94 7.54
N ALA A 474 -1.31 -2.71 8.47
CA ALA A 474 -1.35 -2.40 9.90
C ALA A 474 -0.59 -1.11 10.26
N LEU A 475 0.52 -0.82 9.59
CA LEU A 475 1.27 0.43 9.73
C LEU A 475 0.46 1.63 9.20
N GLU A 476 -0.11 1.50 7.98
CA GLU A 476 -0.94 2.52 7.36
C GLU A 476 -2.17 2.87 8.21
N GLU A 477 -2.93 1.86 8.66
CA GLU A 477 -4.13 2.04 9.49
C GLU A 477 -3.85 2.75 10.82
N ARG A 478 -2.63 2.59 11.35
CA ARG A 478 -2.16 3.24 12.58
C ARG A 478 -1.47 4.59 12.33
N GLY A 479 -1.34 5.03 11.08
CA GLY A 479 -0.64 6.26 10.72
C GLY A 479 0.89 6.19 10.90
N ILE A 480 1.47 4.99 10.96
CA ILE A 480 2.90 4.75 11.21
C ILE A 480 3.64 4.63 9.88
N GLY A 481 4.58 5.53 9.65
CA GLY A 481 5.30 5.62 8.37
C GLY A 481 4.49 6.37 7.30
N ARG A 482 5.06 6.48 6.12
CA ARG A 482 4.50 7.16 4.94
C ARG A 482 4.92 6.41 3.66
N PRO A 483 4.37 6.73 2.49
CA PRO A 483 4.71 6.06 1.22
C PRO A 483 6.20 5.84 0.98
N SER A 484 7.04 6.77 1.39
CA SER A 484 8.50 6.68 1.25
C SER A 484 9.18 5.68 2.20
N THR A 485 8.51 5.21 3.26
CA THR A 485 9.16 4.44 4.35
C THR A 485 8.69 3.00 4.50
N TYR A 486 7.51 2.61 4.02
CA TYR A 486 7.00 1.25 4.22
C TYR A 486 7.99 0.18 3.74
N ALA A 487 8.44 0.26 2.49
CA ALA A 487 9.36 -0.71 1.92
C ALA A 487 10.72 -0.74 2.65
N ALA A 488 11.26 0.42 3.01
CA ALA A 488 12.52 0.53 3.74
C ALA A 488 12.42 -0.06 5.15
N THR A 489 11.30 0.16 5.84
CA THR A 489 11.05 -0.37 7.18
C THR A 489 11.04 -1.89 7.18
N ILE A 490 10.27 -2.51 6.27
CA ILE A 490 10.20 -3.97 6.15
C ILE A 490 11.56 -4.56 5.77
N SER A 491 12.24 -3.96 4.77
CA SER A 491 13.59 -4.42 4.39
C SER A 491 14.55 -4.36 5.57
N THR A 492 14.50 -3.30 6.38
CA THR A 492 15.42 -3.12 7.50
C THR A 492 15.23 -4.20 8.58
N ILE A 493 14.00 -4.53 8.97
CA ILE A 493 13.77 -5.58 9.98
C ILE A 493 14.17 -6.97 9.48
N LEU A 494 14.06 -7.22 8.18
CA LEU A 494 14.52 -8.45 7.54
C LEU A 494 16.06 -8.48 7.41
N ASP A 495 16.67 -7.42 6.85
CA ASP A 495 18.11 -7.33 6.62
C ASP A 495 18.93 -7.37 7.93
N ARG A 496 18.35 -6.90 9.06
CA ARG A 496 18.95 -6.99 10.40
C ARG A 496 18.76 -8.37 11.06
N GLY A 497 17.99 -9.25 10.45
CA GLY A 497 17.68 -10.57 10.99
C GLY A 497 16.79 -10.52 12.23
N TYR A 498 16.00 -9.47 12.42
CA TYR A 498 15.04 -9.38 13.50
C TYR A 498 13.80 -10.23 13.24
N VAL A 499 13.48 -10.38 11.96
CA VAL A 499 12.33 -11.12 11.45
C VAL A 499 12.78 -11.92 10.23
N ARG A 500 12.23 -13.11 10.05
CA ARG A 500 12.35 -13.89 8.82
C ARG A 500 11.00 -14.06 8.14
N VAL A 501 11.03 -14.35 6.84
CA VAL A 501 9.85 -14.77 6.09
C VAL A 501 9.81 -16.31 6.10
N GLU A 502 8.73 -16.88 6.60
CA GLU A 502 8.47 -18.31 6.62
C GLU A 502 7.03 -18.51 6.11
N GLU A 503 6.84 -19.31 5.06
CA GLU A 503 5.52 -19.54 4.43
C GLU A 503 4.74 -18.24 4.14
N ARG A 504 5.44 -17.23 3.60
CA ARG A 504 4.90 -15.88 3.31
C ARG A 504 4.45 -15.10 4.55
N ARG A 505 4.78 -15.56 5.78
CA ARG A 505 4.49 -14.90 7.04
C ARG A 505 5.76 -14.40 7.69
N LEU A 506 5.65 -13.30 8.40
CA LEU A 506 6.72 -12.69 9.16
C LEU A 506 6.78 -13.35 10.54
N ARG A 507 7.92 -13.96 10.85
CA ARG A 507 8.17 -14.60 12.14
C ARG A 507 9.32 -13.88 12.84
N PRO A 508 9.17 -13.43 14.09
CA PRO A 508 10.25 -12.82 14.83
C PRO A 508 11.35 -13.85 15.11
N GLU A 509 12.59 -13.41 15.01
CA GLU A 509 13.76 -14.17 15.48
C GLU A 509 14.03 -13.81 16.95
N LEU A 510 14.68 -14.70 17.68
CA LEU A 510 15.04 -14.47 19.08
C LEU A 510 15.73 -13.11 19.31
N ILE A 511 16.59 -12.72 18.37
CA ILE A 511 17.28 -11.43 18.43
C ILE A 511 16.29 -10.25 18.30
N GLY A 512 15.25 -10.40 17.49
CA GLY A 512 14.19 -9.40 17.33
C GLY A 512 13.36 -9.27 18.62
N GLU A 513 13.00 -10.39 19.25
CA GLU A 513 12.27 -10.40 20.52
C GLU A 513 13.07 -9.72 21.65
N ILE A 514 14.37 -10.05 21.79
CA ILE A 514 15.27 -9.42 22.77
C ILE A 514 15.37 -7.89 22.54
N VAL A 515 15.46 -7.46 21.28
CA VAL A 515 15.49 -6.03 20.93
C VAL A 515 14.18 -5.35 21.30
N VAL A 516 13.03 -5.96 21.00
CA VAL A 516 11.72 -5.41 21.38
C VAL A 516 11.61 -5.29 22.88
N ASP A 517 11.96 -6.34 23.64
CA ASP A 517 11.86 -6.33 25.10
C ASP A 517 12.71 -5.24 25.73
N LEU A 518 13.96 -5.10 25.27
CA LEU A 518 14.84 -4.04 25.75
C LEU A 518 14.28 -2.65 25.44
N LEU A 519 13.81 -2.45 24.21
CA LEU A 519 13.28 -1.13 23.79
C LEU A 519 11.98 -0.79 24.52
N VAL A 520 11.06 -1.74 24.70
CA VAL A 520 9.80 -1.51 25.41
C VAL A 520 10.06 -1.26 26.89
N ALA A 521 10.98 -1.99 27.53
CA ALA A 521 11.26 -1.85 28.96
C ALA A 521 11.96 -0.53 29.32
N HIS A 522 12.82 0.01 28.42
CA HIS A 522 13.67 1.16 28.74
C HIS A 522 13.41 2.40 27.89
N PHE A 523 12.74 2.26 26.75
CA PHE A 523 12.48 3.30 25.76
C PHE A 523 11.05 3.23 25.22
N GLY A 524 10.10 2.80 26.06
CA GLY A 524 8.71 2.52 25.68
C GLY A 524 8.04 3.64 24.90
N ASP A 525 8.26 4.90 25.31
CA ASP A 525 7.69 6.08 24.66
C ASP A 525 8.15 6.23 23.21
N TYR A 526 9.43 5.95 22.91
CA TYR A 526 10.01 6.07 21.56
C TYR A 526 9.61 4.96 20.62
N VAL A 527 9.17 3.83 21.15
CA VAL A 527 8.67 2.68 20.37
C VAL A 527 7.16 2.49 20.53
N ASP A 528 6.48 3.53 21.05
CA ASP A 528 5.02 3.57 21.12
C ASP A 528 4.42 3.86 19.73
N PRO A 529 3.46 3.04 19.27
CA PRO A 529 2.80 3.25 17.98
C PRO A 529 2.12 4.62 17.89
N GLY A 530 1.47 5.06 18.97
CA GLY A 530 0.78 6.35 19.04
C GLY A 530 1.74 7.55 18.98
N PHE A 531 2.90 7.46 19.64
CA PHE A 531 3.94 8.48 19.53
C PHE A 531 4.45 8.61 18.10
N THR A 532 4.75 7.48 17.44
CA THR A 532 5.23 7.49 16.06
C THR A 532 4.19 8.06 15.10
N ALA A 533 2.91 7.71 15.27
CA ALA A 533 1.83 8.26 14.46
C ALA A 533 1.68 9.78 14.63
N ARG A 534 1.65 10.26 15.88
CA ARG A 534 1.61 11.72 16.16
C ARG A 534 2.78 12.46 15.52
N MET A 535 3.99 11.92 15.64
CA MET A 535 5.18 12.53 15.02
C MET A 535 5.06 12.62 13.49
N GLU A 536 4.49 11.60 12.81
CA GLU A 536 4.24 11.67 11.37
C GLU A 536 3.19 12.73 11.02
N ASP A 537 2.12 12.87 11.81
CA ASP A 537 1.11 13.91 11.61
C ASP A 537 1.70 15.31 11.83
N GLU A 538 2.52 15.50 12.85
CA GLU A 538 3.22 16.76 13.12
C GLU A 538 4.23 17.13 12.02
N LEU A 539 4.92 16.16 11.44
CA LEU A 539 5.76 16.36 10.25
C LEU A 539 4.95 16.78 9.02
N ASP A 540 3.74 16.27 8.88
CA ASP A 540 2.83 16.69 7.80
C ASP A 540 2.29 18.12 8.06
N GLU A 541 2.06 18.53 9.32
CA GLU A 541 1.74 19.92 9.69
C GLU A 541 2.89 20.87 9.31
N VAL A 542 4.15 20.48 9.55
CA VAL A 542 5.33 21.26 9.11
C VAL A 542 5.33 21.38 7.59
N ALA A 543 5.08 20.29 6.87
CA ALA A 543 5.04 20.29 5.40
C ALA A 543 3.97 21.21 4.82
N ARG A 544 2.85 21.44 5.54
CA ARG A 544 1.79 22.39 5.17
C ARG A 544 2.05 23.82 5.67
N GLY A 545 3.13 24.06 6.40
CA GLY A 545 3.44 25.37 7.00
C GLY A 545 2.56 25.75 8.20
N GLU A 546 1.83 24.80 8.78
CA GLU A 546 0.94 24.99 9.92
C GLU A 546 1.70 25.02 11.24
N ARG A 547 2.93 24.51 11.25
CA ARG A 547 3.76 24.36 12.45
C ARG A 547 5.24 24.65 12.15
N PRO A 548 5.96 25.40 13.00
CA PRO A 548 7.41 25.52 12.89
C PRO A 548 8.09 24.21 13.33
N TRP A 549 9.20 23.85 12.65
CA TRP A 549 9.85 22.56 12.84
C TRP A 549 10.73 22.45 14.11
N VAL A 550 11.37 23.53 14.56
CA VAL A 550 12.29 23.52 15.72
C VAL A 550 11.57 23.12 17.03
N PRO A 551 10.37 23.65 17.37
CA PRO A 551 9.64 23.20 18.55
C PRO A 551 9.27 21.72 18.58
N LEU A 552 9.14 21.08 17.41
CA LEU A 552 8.88 19.65 17.31
C LEU A 552 10.06 18.79 17.81
N LEU A 553 11.28 19.31 17.72
CA LEU A 553 12.50 18.61 18.12
C LEU A 553 12.84 18.79 19.62
N ARG A 554 12.22 19.74 20.30
CA ARG A 554 12.34 20.02 21.74
C ARG A 554 11.38 19.20 22.57
#